data_d0635bfe1cbb93fce9510b0b5e8a8026
#
_entry.id   d0635bfe1cbb93fce9510b0b5e8a8026
#
_cell.length_a   1.000
_cell.length_b   1.000
_cell.length_c   1.000
_cell.angle_alpha   90.00
_cell.angle_beta   90.00
_cell.angle_gamma   90.00
#
_symmetry.space_group_name_H-M   'P 1'
#
loop_
_entity.id
_entity.type
_entity.pdbx_description
1 polymer ?
#
loop_
_entity_poly.entity_id
_entity_poly.type
_entity_poly.pdbx_seq_one_letter_code
_entity_poly.pdbx_strand_id
1 'polypeptide(L)'
;RLDASTPLTSQTNTSNTQKQSVSSPTEYRSWLSYQQDQRVTDGANSRSLAFAELYSLWGHSYRNESSIPPCEFANGLNLKCLEATGTWNDISNLNTPVVLELWLNFDKPQYALLEEETESGYSLVIHGEKLRINKTDLNNAWFGSYETLWKPPPNYKAPLALGDRHPSVAWLKKTLAASYDYSFDAIQAPLYNKKLLTFIEEFQRQQGLMVDGVIGPLTWIKLSQYLNVSSPTLKSKS
;
A
#
# COMPACT_ATOMS: atom_id res chain seq x y z
N ARG A 1 -41.25 -5.73 81.20
CA ARG A 1 -41.00 -4.30 81.02
C ARG A 1 -39.76 -4.18 80.06
N LEU A 2 -40.09 -3.87 78.79
CA LEU A 2 -39.57 -2.73 78.04
C LEU A 2 -38.05 -2.75 77.82
N ASP A 3 -37.48 -2.57 76.73
CA ASP A 3 -37.91 -2.19 75.39
C ASP A 3 -36.68 -2.12 74.52
N ALA A 4 -36.98 -2.06 73.23
CA ALA A 4 -36.27 -1.39 72.19
C ALA A 4 -35.15 -2.15 71.49
N SER A 5 -35.60 -2.70 70.42
CA SER A 5 -34.85 -3.12 69.21
C SER A 5 -34.22 -1.95 68.50
N THR A 6 -33.01 -2.11 68.06
CA THR A 6 -32.46 -1.28 66.96
C THR A 6 -31.88 -2.18 65.93
N PRO A 7 -32.26 -2.08 64.66
CA PRO A 7 -31.73 -2.93 63.61
C PRO A 7 -30.37 -2.45 63.09
N LEU A 8 -29.44 -3.37 62.97
CA LEU A 8 -28.17 -3.18 62.28
C LEU A 8 -28.43 -3.02 60.78
N THR A 9 -28.07 -1.90 60.28
CA THR A 9 -28.02 -1.64 58.82
C THR A 9 -26.82 -2.35 58.19
N SER A 10 -27.08 -3.37 57.39
CA SER A 10 -26.06 -4.02 56.57
C SER A 10 -25.67 -3.09 55.41
N GLN A 11 -24.43 -2.64 55.44
CA GLN A 11 -23.84 -1.96 54.28
C GLN A 11 -23.36 -3.03 53.31
N THR A 12 -24.06 -3.12 52.19
CA THR A 12 -23.62 -3.89 51.04
C THR A 12 -22.53 -3.10 50.30
N ASN A 13 -21.30 -3.58 50.41
CA ASN A 13 -20.20 -3.11 49.59
C ASN A 13 -20.42 -3.58 48.13
N THR A 14 -20.88 -2.68 47.29
CA THR A 14 -20.92 -2.88 45.85
C THR A 14 -19.51 -2.69 45.32
N SER A 15 -18.82 -3.80 45.03
CA SER A 15 -17.54 -3.80 44.35
C SER A 15 -17.76 -3.30 42.90
N ASN A 16 -17.34 -2.08 42.66
CA ASN A 16 -17.34 -1.45 41.34
C ASN A 16 -16.22 -2.05 40.54
N THR A 17 -16.49 -3.15 39.81
CA THR A 17 -15.59 -3.71 38.79
C THR A 17 -15.59 -2.73 37.65
N GLN A 18 -14.62 -1.83 37.61
CA GLN A 18 -14.29 -1.06 36.41
C GLN A 18 -13.94 -2.03 35.32
N LYS A 19 -14.88 -2.24 34.38
CA LYS A 19 -14.55 -2.78 33.05
C LYS A 19 -13.52 -1.87 32.43
N GLN A 20 -12.28 -2.35 32.33
CA GLN A 20 -11.31 -1.74 31.45
C GLN A 20 -11.93 -1.68 30.06
N SER A 21 -12.19 -0.47 29.61
CA SER A 21 -12.60 -0.20 28.24
C SER A 21 -11.49 -0.69 27.31
N VAL A 22 -11.83 -1.69 26.51
CA VAL A 22 -11.09 -2.07 25.32
C VAL A 22 -10.83 -0.79 24.54
N SER A 23 -9.56 -0.55 24.19
CA SER A 23 -9.11 0.61 23.45
C SER A 23 -10.03 0.87 22.25
N SER A 24 -10.61 2.06 22.24
CA SER A 24 -11.42 2.56 21.13
C SER A 24 -10.63 2.46 19.82
N PRO A 25 -11.28 2.15 18.68
CA PRO A 25 -10.62 2.18 17.39
C PRO A 25 -9.93 3.54 17.22
N THR A 26 -8.72 3.52 16.71
CA THR A 26 -7.89 4.72 16.47
C THR A 26 -8.74 5.80 15.82
N GLU A 27 -8.96 6.91 16.53
CA GLU A 27 -9.82 8.00 16.06
C GLU A 27 -9.11 8.71 14.92
N TYR A 28 -9.64 8.54 13.72
CA TYR A 28 -9.12 9.20 12.52
C TYR A 28 -9.46 10.68 12.57
N ARG A 29 -8.46 11.52 12.43
CA ARG A 29 -8.65 12.96 12.25
C ARG A 29 -9.30 13.24 10.90
N SER A 30 -10.19 14.24 10.83
CA SER A 30 -10.78 14.66 9.55
C SER A 30 -9.79 15.50 8.73
N TRP A 31 -9.90 15.40 7.40
CA TRP A 31 -9.10 16.20 6.48
C TRP A 31 -9.24 17.72 6.72
N LEU A 32 -10.47 18.20 6.94
CA LEU A 32 -10.73 19.61 7.21
C LEU A 32 -10.02 20.08 8.49
N SER A 33 -10.07 19.27 9.57
CA SER A 33 -9.38 19.56 10.81
C SER A 33 -7.87 19.60 10.66
N TYR A 34 -7.32 18.73 9.78
CA TYR A 34 -5.91 18.71 9.47
C TYR A 34 -5.47 19.98 8.72
N GLN A 35 -6.22 20.40 7.71
CA GLN A 35 -5.92 21.60 6.93
C GLN A 35 -5.94 22.90 7.77
N GLN A 36 -6.75 22.95 8.83
CA GLN A 36 -6.84 24.09 9.73
C GLN A 36 -5.66 24.15 10.74
N ASP A 37 -4.89 23.10 10.87
CA ASP A 37 -3.76 23.05 11.78
C ASP A 37 -2.51 23.65 11.12
N GLN A 38 -2.19 24.88 11.46
CA GLN A 38 -1.04 25.62 10.91
C GLN A 38 0.34 25.04 11.30
N ARG A 39 0.40 24.01 12.17
CA ARG A 39 1.65 23.34 12.54
C ARG A 39 2.19 22.45 11.44
N VAL A 40 1.42 22.20 10.39
CA VAL A 40 1.75 21.31 9.28
C VAL A 40 2.45 22.09 8.16
N THR A 41 3.55 22.78 8.45
CA THR A 41 4.20 23.63 7.46
C THR A 41 5.55 23.13 6.95
N ASP A 42 6.13 22.10 7.55
CA ASP A 42 7.45 21.61 7.14
C ASP A 42 7.36 20.39 6.20
N GLY A 43 7.24 20.68 4.89
CA GLY A 43 7.26 19.65 3.85
C GLY A 43 8.63 19.00 3.62
N ALA A 44 9.71 19.50 4.24
CA ALA A 44 11.07 19.09 3.92
C ALA A 44 11.34 17.59 4.17
N ASN A 45 10.70 17.00 5.19
CA ASN A 45 10.88 15.59 5.56
C ASN A 45 9.64 14.73 5.25
N SER A 46 8.56 15.30 4.69
CA SER A 46 7.28 14.59 4.52
C SER A 46 7.42 13.34 3.64
N ARG A 47 8.24 13.38 2.57
CA ARG A 47 8.49 12.21 1.72
C ARG A 47 9.17 11.08 2.48
N SER A 48 10.19 11.38 3.26
CA SER A 48 10.89 10.37 4.07
C SER A 48 10.00 9.78 5.15
N LEU A 49 9.13 10.58 5.78
CA LEU A 49 8.13 10.11 6.74
C LEU A 49 7.09 9.20 6.08
N ALA A 50 6.54 9.59 4.94
CA ALA A 50 5.58 8.77 4.20
C ALA A 50 6.20 7.42 3.76
N PHE A 51 7.48 7.42 3.36
CA PHE A 51 8.19 6.19 3.05
C PHE A 51 8.50 5.35 4.29
N ALA A 52 8.75 5.94 5.46
CA ALA A 52 8.92 5.18 6.70
C ALA A 52 7.66 4.37 7.03
N GLU A 53 6.49 4.97 6.86
CA GLU A 53 5.22 4.28 7.00
C GLU A 53 5.02 3.19 5.91
N LEU A 54 5.34 3.50 4.65
CA LEU A 54 5.27 2.52 3.57
C LEU A 54 6.19 1.32 3.82
N TYR A 55 7.43 1.54 4.26
CA TYR A 55 8.36 0.47 4.63
C TYR A 55 7.86 -0.38 5.80
N SER A 56 7.19 0.25 6.78
CA SER A 56 6.57 -0.47 7.90
C SER A 56 5.54 -1.50 7.42
N LEU A 57 4.75 -1.20 6.39
CA LEU A 57 3.81 -2.17 5.78
C LEU A 57 4.54 -3.38 5.15
N TRP A 58 5.81 -3.21 4.76
CA TRP A 58 6.66 -4.28 4.24
C TRP A 58 7.47 -4.99 5.33
N GLY A 59 7.26 -4.64 6.62
CA GLY A 59 7.99 -5.20 7.75
C GLY A 59 9.42 -4.68 7.90
N HIS A 60 9.72 -3.52 7.33
CA HIS A 60 11.05 -2.89 7.39
C HIS A 60 10.99 -1.54 8.11
N SER A 61 12.11 -1.16 8.72
CA SER A 61 12.27 0.16 9.34
C SER A 61 13.14 1.05 8.46
N TYR A 62 12.56 2.13 7.97
CA TYR A 62 13.28 3.22 7.32
C TYR A 62 13.27 4.43 8.25
N ARG A 63 14.44 5.06 8.46
CA ARG A 63 14.54 6.26 9.29
C ARG A 63 14.55 7.49 8.41
N ASN A 64 13.69 8.45 8.72
CA ASN A 64 13.59 9.72 8.00
C ASN A 64 14.87 10.57 8.03
N GLU A 65 15.76 10.30 9.01
CA GLU A 65 17.08 10.94 9.13
C GLU A 65 18.18 10.22 8.33
N SER A 66 17.81 9.17 7.59
CA SER A 66 18.75 8.43 6.76
C SER A 66 19.34 9.33 5.66
N SER A 67 20.64 9.26 5.45
CA SER A 67 21.28 9.89 4.30
C SER A 67 20.99 9.18 2.98
N ILE A 68 20.38 7.98 3.04
CA ILE A 68 20.02 7.18 1.86
C ILE A 68 18.61 7.55 1.43
N PRO A 69 18.40 7.99 0.17
CA PRO A 69 17.08 8.28 -0.35
C PRO A 69 16.13 7.07 -0.25
N PRO A 70 14.82 7.29 -0.04
CA PRO A 70 13.87 6.19 0.18
C PRO A 70 13.90 5.11 -0.90
N CYS A 71 13.91 5.49 -2.18
CA CYS A 71 13.93 4.54 -3.29
C CYS A 71 15.27 3.79 -3.43
N GLU A 72 16.37 4.39 -3.01
CA GLU A 72 17.68 3.73 -3.00
C GLU A 72 17.77 2.69 -1.88
N PHE A 73 17.17 2.98 -0.73
CA PHE A 73 17.09 2.06 0.42
C PHE A 73 16.40 0.73 0.06
N ALA A 74 15.42 0.75 -0.84
CA ALA A 74 14.72 -0.44 -1.32
C ALA A 74 15.65 -1.52 -1.91
N ASN A 75 16.75 -1.11 -2.56
CA ASN A 75 17.66 -2.04 -3.21
C ASN A 75 18.33 -3.02 -2.23
N GLY A 76 18.58 -2.59 -0.99
CA GLY A 76 19.13 -3.45 0.07
C GLY A 76 18.14 -4.47 0.64
N LEU A 77 16.84 -4.34 0.33
CA LEU A 77 15.75 -5.13 0.90
C LEU A 77 15.08 -6.09 -0.10
N ASN A 78 15.66 -6.26 -1.29
CA ASN A 78 15.02 -6.98 -2.40
C ASN A 78 13.64 -6.40 -2.74
N LEU A 79 13.50 -5.07 -2.62
CA LEU A 79 12.36 -4.29 -3.06
C LEU A 79 12.80 -3.36 -4.20
N LYS A 80 11.83 -2.87 -4.95
CA LYS A 80 12.00 -1.84 -5.95
C LYS A 80 11.03 -0.70 -5.69
N CYS A 81 11.46 0.50 -6.01
CA CYS A 81 10.61 1.67 -6.06
C CYS A 81 10.04 1.82 -7.47
N LEU A 82 8.77 2.20 -7.55
CA LEU A 82 8.12 2.68 -8.76
C LEU A 82 7.71 4.13 -8.52
N GLU A 83 8.18 5.03 -9.38
CA GLU A 83 7.71 6.41 -9.48
C GLU A 83 6.86 6.49 -10.74
N ALA A 84 5.63 6.99 -10.63
CA ALA A 84 4.68 7.02 -11.74
C ALA A 84 3.70 8.19 -11.62
N THR A 85 3.01 8.44 -12.72
CA THR A 85 1.84 9.31 -12.76
C THR A 85 0.63 8.52 -13.25
N GLY A 86 -0.55 8.84 -12.74
CA GLY A 86 -1.78 8.14 -13.10
C GLY A 86 -3.02 8.80 -12.55
N THR A 87 -4.12 8.10 -12.64
CA THR A 87 -5.44 8.48 -12.15
C THR A 87 -5.80 7.68 -10.89
N TRP A 88 -6.90 8.05 -10.22
CA TRP A 88 -7.46 7.24 -9.13
C TRP A 88 -7.82 5.82 -9.55
N ASN A 89 -8.27 5.65 -10.79
CA ASN A 89 -8.54 4.34 -11.34
C ASN A 89 -7.27 3.49 -11.43
N ASP A 90 -6.15 4.09 -11.83
CA ASP A 90 -4.87 3.40 -11.91
C ASP A 90 -4.37 2.96 -10.53
N ILE A 91 -4.48 3.83 -9.50
CA ILE A 91 -4.12 3.49 -8.12
C ILE A 91 -5.04 2.41 -7.55
N SER A 92 -6.36 2.57 -7.69
CA SER A 92 -7.34 1.57 -7.21
C SER A 92 -7.15 0.23 -7.91
N ASN A 93 -6.83 0.26 -9.21
CA ASN A 93 -6.53 -0.93 -9.99
C ASN A 93 -5.18 -1.53 -9.59
N LEU A 94 -4.14 -0.72 -9.36
CA LEU A 94 -2.84 -1.18 -8.88
C LEU A 94 -2.97 -1.93 -7.54
N ASN A 95 -3.90 -1.50 -6.69
CA ASN A 95 -4.22 -2.12 -5.40
C ASN A 95 -3.00 -2.32 -4.49
N THR A 96 -2.13 -1.32 -4.45
CA THR A 96 -0.91 -1.32 -3.63
C THR A 96 -0.83 0.01 -2.88
N PRO A 97 -0.46 0.06 -1.59
CA PRO A 97 -0.24 1.32 -0.89
C PRO A 97 0.76 2.20 -1.62
N VAL A 98 0.48 3.49 -1.73
CA VAL A 98 1.30 4.44 -2.49
C VAL A 98 1.58 5.70 -1.68
N VAL A 99 2.75 6.28 -1.87
CA VAL A 99 3.06 7.64 -1.41
C VAL A 99 2.58 8.62 -2.46
N LEU A 100 1.65 9.49 -2.10
CA LEU A 100 1.10 10.54 -2.94
C LEU A 100 1.87 11.84 -2.76
N GLU A 101 2.11 12.56 -3.84
CA GLU A 101 2.58 13.93 -3.82
C GLU A 101 1.37 14.88 -3.79
N LEU A 102 1.16 15.56 -2.66
CA LEU A 102 0.00 16.42 -2.42
C LEU A 102 0.39 17.90 -2.43
N TRP A 103 -0.37 18.71 -3.13
CA TRP A 103 -0.21 20.16 -3.22
C TRP A 103 -1.29 20.85 -2.39
N LEU A 104 -1.09 20.88 -1.08
CA LEU A 104 -2.02 21.47 -0.11
C LEU A 104 -1.97 23.01 -0.11
N ASN A 105 -0.76 23.52 -0.25
CA ASN A 105 -0.45 24.92 -0.48
C ASN A 105 0.45 24.97 -1.71
N PHE A 106 0.21 25.85 -2.64
CA PHE A 106 0.89 25.88 -3.95
C PHE A 106 2.42 26.13 -3.91
N ASP A 107 3.02 26.26 -2.72
CA ASP A 107 4.44 26.56 -2.60
C ASP A 107 5.34 25.32 -2.62
N LYS A 108 4.94 24.25 -1.92
CA LYS A 108 5.73 23.01 -1.82
C LYS A 108 4.83 21.79 -1.70
N PRO A 109 5.17 20.69 -2.39
CA PRO A 109 4.44 19.44 -2.21
C PRO A 109 4.67 18.84 -0.81
N GLN A 110 3.67 18.17 -0.31
CA GLN A 110 3.73 17.31 0.85
C GLN A 110 3.46 15.88 0.42
N TYR A 111 4.00 14.92 1.16
CA TYR A 111 3.86 13.52 0.82
C TYR A 111 3.07 12.79 1.91
N ALA A 112 2.14 11.97 1.48
CA ALA A 112 1.31 11.16 2.36
C ALA A 112 1.25 9.72 1.87
N LEU A 113 1.27 8.76 2.78
CA LEU A 113 0.98 7.37 2.44
C LEU A 113 -0.54 7.21 2.28
N LEU A 114 -0.98 6.77 1.12
CA LEU A 114 -2.30 6.20 0.92
C LEU A 114 -2.23 4.73 1.36
N GLU A 115 -2.76 4.45 2.55
CA GLU A 115 -2.65 3.15 3.22
C GLU A 115 -3.79 2.20 2.83
N GLU A 116 -5.02 2.75 2.71
CA GLU A 116 -6.22 1.96 2.51
C GLU A 116 -7.26 2.68 1.66
N GLU A 117 -7.92 1.95 0.77
CA GLU A 117 -9.15 2.36 0.08
C GLU A 117 -10.35 1.74 0.80
N THR A 118 -11.32 2.57 1.20
CA THR A 118 -12.56 2.17 1.86
C THR A 118 -13.77 2.53 1.00
N GLU A 119 -14.95 2.03 1.35
CA GLU A 119 -16.19 2.40 0.65
C GLU A 119 -16.49 3.91 0.70
N SER A 120 -16.13 4.58 1.82
CA SER A 120 -16.42 5.98 2.07
C SER A 120 -15.30 6.95 1.65
N GLY A 121 -14.14 6.45 1.22
CA GLY A 121 -12.98 7.29 0.87
C GLY A 121 -11.65 6.57 1.07
N TYR A 122 -10.67 7.30 1.59
CA TYR A 122 -9.31 6.84 1.74
C TYR A 122 -8.79 7.06 3.17
N SER A 123 -7.89 6.18 3.61
CA SER A 123 -7.06 6.38 4.79
C SER A 123 -5.67 6.84 4.35
N LEU A 124 -5.27 8.01 4.82
CA LEU A 124 -3.94 8.58 4.61
C LEU A 124 -3.14 8.59 5.91
N VAL A 125 -1.83 8.42 5.79
CA VAL A 125 -0.88 8.75 6.85
C VAL A 125 -0.01 9.90 6.37
N ILE A 126 -0.08 11.03 7.06
CA ILE A 126 0.72 12.22 6.78
C ILE A 126 1.36 12.72 8.07
N HIS A 127 2.67 12.92 8.07
CA HIS A 127 3.44 13.27 9.28
C HIS A 127 3.18 12.36 10.49
N GLY A 128 2.92 11.06 10.25
CA GLY A 128 2.60 10.09 11.30
C GLY A 128 1.16 10.14 11.82
N GLU A 129 0.32 11.07 11.32
CA GLU A 129 -1.10 11.15 11.67
C GLU A 129 -1.96 10.40 10.67
N LYS A 130 -2.90 9.57 11.16
CA LYS A 130 -3.89 8.88 10.32
C LYS A 130 -5.11 9.77 10.10
N LEU A 131 -5.44 9.98 8.82
CA LEU A 131 -6.54 10.83 8.38
C LEU A 131 -7.53 10.03 7.54
N ARG A 132 -8.82 10.39 7.64
CA ARG A 132 -9.83 9.99 6.66
C ARG A 132 -10.14 11.14 5.73
N ILE A 133 -10.11 10.87 4.45
CA ILE A 133 -10.38 11.83 3.40
C ILE A 133 -11.34 11.25 2.37
N ASN A 134 -12.31 12.03 1.92
CA ASN A 134 -13.15 11.64 0.80
C ASN A 134 -12.44 11.87 -0.56
N LYS A 135 -12.98 11.26 -1.61
CA LYS A 135 -12.37 11.35 -2.96
C LYS A 135 -12.32 12.77 -3.50
N THR A 136 -13.32 13.60 -3.19
CA THR A 136 -13.41 14.95 -3.70
C THR A 136 -12.33 15.86 -3.12
N ASP A 137 -12.13 15.79 -1.80
CA ASP A 137 -11.12 16.61 -1.13
C ASP A 137 -9.71 16.23 -1.60
N LEU A 138 -9.45 14.93 -1.76
CA LEU A 138 -8.16 14.46 -2.20
C LEU A 138 -7.87 14.83 -3.67
N ASN A 139 -8.88 14.85 -4.54
CA ASN A 139 -8.75 15.31 -5.93
C ASN A 139 -8.28 16.76 -6.06
N ASN A 140 -8.57 17.59 -5.08
CA ASN A 140 -8.14 18.99 -5.09
C ASN A 140 -6.66 19.17 -4.73
N ALA A 141 -6.03 18.16 -4.18
CA ALA A 141 -4.65 18.22 -3.71
C ALA A 141 -3.69 17.30 -4.49
N TRP A 142 -4.19 16.26 -5.16
CA TRP A 142 -3.36 15.30 -5.88
C TRP A 142 -3.48 15.44 -7.39
N PHE A 143 -2.34 15.57 -8.07
CA PHE A 143 -2.25 15.81 -9.52
C PHE A 143 -1.64 14.62 -10.27
N GLY A 144 -1.75 13.41 -9.72
CA GLY A 144 -1.41 12.19 -10.41
C GLY A 144 -0.06 11.58 -10.04
N SER A 145 0.84 12.31 -9.38
CA SER A 145 2.17 11.83 -9.01
C SER A 145 2.09 10.87 -7.80
N TYR A 146 2.68 9.69 -7.93
CA TYR A 146 2.76 8.72 -6.84
C TYR A 146 4.00 7.83 -6.90
N GLU A 147 4.35 7.28 -5.76
CA GLU A 147 5.46 6.34 -5.60
C GLU A 147 5.00 5.11 -4.81
N THR A 148 5.57 3.95 -5.10
CA THR A 148 5.29 2.73 -4.32
C THR A 148 6.49 1.80 -4.27
N LEU A 149 6.45 0.89 -3.30
CA LEU A 149 7.39 -0.22 -3.20
C LEU A 149 6.74 -1.51 -3.69
N TRP A 150 7.52 -2.35 -4.32
CA TRP A 150 7.07 -3.65 -4.78
C TRP A 150 8.21 -4.67 -4.80
N LYS A 151 7.84 -5.96 -4.73
CA LYS A 151 8.79 -7.05 -4.70
C LYS A 151 9.02 -7.58 -6.11
N PRO A 152 10.23 -7.43 -6.68
CA PRO A 152 10.54 -7.94 -8.00
C PRO A 152 10.67 -9.47 -7.98
N PRO A 153 10.48 -10.14 -9.15
CA PRO A 153 10.79 -11.55 -9.30
C PRO A 153 12.30 -11.80 -9.17
N PRO A 154 12.71 -13.06 -8.94
CA PRO A 154 14.13 -13.40 -8.96
C PRO A 154 14.80 -12.99 -10.29
N ASN A 155 16.01 -12.44 -10.17
CA ASN A 155 16.77 -11.93 -11.32
C ASN A 155 16.01 -10.87 -12.14
N TYR A 156 15.24 -10.01 -11.47
CA TYR A 156 14.42 -8.99 -12.13
C TYR A 156 15.17 -8.21 -13.19
N LYS A 157 14.56 -8.12 -14.37
CA LYS A 157 14.89 -7.21 -15.45
C LYS A 157 13.59 -6.71 -16.09
N ALA A 158 13.52 -5.46 -16.42
CA ALA A 158 12.43 -4.86 -17.17
C ALA A 158 12.98 -3.74 -18.08
N PRO A 159 12.31 -3.45 -19.20
CA PRO A 159 11.17 -4.22 -19.74
C PRO A 159 11.62 -5.56 -20.34
N LEU A 160 10.67 -6.52 -20.48
CA LEU A 160 10.84 -7.78 -21.22
C LEU A 160 9.74 -7.87 -22.27
N ALA A 161 10.11 -8.27 -23.49
CA ALA A 161 9.23 -8.37 -24.64
C ALA A 161 9.47 -9.66 -25.45
N LEU A 162 8.62 -9.89 -26.43
CA LEU A 162 8.72 -11.05 -27.35
C LEU A 162 10.14 -11.17 -27.91
N GLY A 163 10.72 -12.34 -27.76
CA GLY A 163 12.08 -12.66 -28.25
C GLY A 163 13.16 -12.52 -27.17
N ASP A 164 12.91 -11.83 -26.10
CA ASP A 164 13.88 -11.70 -25.01
C ASP A 164 14.18 -13.04 -24.35
N ARG A 165 15.43 -13.19 -23.90
CA ARG A 165 15.90 -14.34 -23.13
C ARG A 165 16.38 -13.87 -21.77
N HIS A 166 15.67 -14.26 -20.70
CA HIS A 166 16.02 -13.86 -19.36
C HIS A 166 15.56 -14.87 -18.30
N PRO A 167 16.32 -15.10 -17.20
CA PRO A 167 15.95 -16.05 -16.14
C PRO A 167 14.59 -15.77 -15.50
N SER A 168 14.18 -14.49 -15.36
CA SER A 168 12.85 -14.15 -14.83
C SER A 168 11.70 -14.63 -15.73
N VAL A 169 11.91 -14.79 -17.03
CA VAL A 169 10.92 -15.40 -17.95
C VAL A 169 10.73 -16.89 -17.64
N ALA A 170 11.82 -17.63 -17.41
CA ALA A 170 11.74 -19.03 -17.02
C ALA A 170 11.05 -19.18 -15.64
N TRP A 171 11.38 -18.32 -14.69
CA TRP A 171 10.72 -18.26 -13.39
C TRP A 171 9.21 -18.02 -13.55
N LEU A 172 8.81 -17.01 -14.33
CA LEU A 172 7.40 -16.69 -14.57
C LEU A 172 6.64 -17.86 -15.15
N LYS A 173 7.15 -18.48 -16.23
CA LYS A 173 6.52 -19.66 -16.83
C LYS A 173 6.34 -20.81 -15.85
N LYS A 174 7.40 -21.10 -15.07
CA LYS A 174 7.36 -22.17 -14.06
C LYS A 174 6.30 -21.88 -12.99
N THR A 175 6.21 -20.65 -12.52
CA THR A 175 5.26 -20.25 -11.47
C THR A 175 3.83 -20.28 -11.99
N LEU A 176 3.59 -19.79 -13.23
CA LEU A 176 2.27 -19.87 -13.87
C LEU A 176 1.80 -21.31 -14.07
N ALA A 177 2.69 -22.19 -14.53
CA ALA A 177 2.35 -23.60 -14.72
C ALA A 177 2.06 -24.32 -13.39
N ALA A 178 2.75 -23.97 -12.32
CA ALA A 178 2.54 -24.59 -11.03
C ALA A 178 1.26 -24.11 -10.34
N SER A 179 0.86 -22.84 -10.58
CA SER A 179 -0.27 -22.21 -9.86
C SER A 179 -1.59 -22.27 -10.61
N TYR A 180 -1.59 -22.39 -11.95
CA TYR A 180 -2.78 -22.16 -12.77
C TYR A 180 -2.97 -23.17 -13.91
N ASP A 181 -2.36 -24.33 -13.84
CA ASP A 181 -2.42 -25.37 -14.90
C ASP A 181 -2.12 -24.83 -16.32
N TYR A 182 -1.24 -23.83 -16.40
CA TYR A 182 -0.90 -23.18 -17.65
C TYR A 182 0.26 -23.92 -18.31
N SER A 183 0.01 -24.53 -19.45
CA SER A 183 1.02 -25.32 -20.17
C SER A 183 1.86 -24.44 -21.11
N PHE A 184 3.14 -24.30 -20.82
CA PHE A 184 4.10 -23.67 -21.73
C PHE A 184 5.01 -24.73 -22.35
N ASP A 185 5.25 -24.63 -23.68
CA ASP A 185 6.30 -25.41 -24.33
C ASP A 185 7.65 -24.95 -23.75
N ALA A 186 8.52 -25.91 -23.44
CA ALA A 186 9.82 -25.64 -22.84
C ALA A 186 9.75 -24.68 -21.65
N ILE A 187 9.02 -25.08 -20.61
CA ILE A 187 8.71 -24.28 -19.43
C ILE A 187 9.95 -23.67 -18.76
N GLN A 188 11.09 -24.36 -18.82
CA GLN A 188 12.35 -23.90 -18.24
C GLN A 188 13.16 -23.01 -19.20
N ALA A 189 12.76 -22.89 -20.46
CA ALA A 189 13.46 -22.03 -21.39
C ALA A 189 13.24 -20.55 -21.03
N PRO A 190 14.31 -19.75 -20.93
CA PRO A 190 14.20 -18.35 -20.55
C PRO A 190 13.66 -17.44 -21.68
N LEU A 191 13.13 -18.03 -22.76
CA LEU A 191 12.64 -17.31 -23.93
C LEU A 191 11.23 -16.79 -23.74
N TYR A 192 11.02 -15.50 -23.93
CA TYR A 192 9.71 -14.88 -24.08
C TYR A 192 9.17 -15.21 -25.47
N ASN A 193 8.39 -16.27 -25.57
CA ASN A 193 7.83 -16.77 -26.83
C ASN A 193 6.40 -16.24 -27.08
N LYS A 194 5.85 -16.53 -28.26
CA LYS A 194 4.49 -16.10 -28.65
C LYS A 194 3.42 -16.57 -27.68
N LYS A 195 3.55 -17.77 -27.11
CA LYS A 195 2.55 -18.28 -26.15
C LYS A 195 2.52 -17.46 -24.85
N LEU A 196 3.70 -17.05 -24.36
CA LEU A 196 3.77 -16.14 -23.22
C LEU A 196 3.27 -14.74 -23.61
N LEU A 197 3.54 -14.24 -24.80
CA LEU A 197 3.00 -12.98 -25.30
C LEU A 197 1.46 -12.97 -25.24
N THR A 198 0.82 -13.98 -25.82
CA THR A 198 -0.65 -14.08 -25.79
C THR A 198 -1.20 -14.10 -24.36
N PHE A 199 -0.53 -14.80 -23.43
CA PHE A 199 -0.90 -14.79 -22.03
C PHE A 199 -0.77 -13.38 -21.42
N ILE A 200 0.35 -12.68 -21.67
CA ILE A 200 0.61 -11.35 -21.11
C ILE A 200 -0.39 -10.32 -21.65
N GLU A 201 -0.68 -10.32 -22.94
CA GLU A 201 -1.67 -9.41 -23.53
C GLU A 201 -3.07 -9.63 -22.95
N GLU A 202 -3.49 -10.87 -22.76
CA GLU A 202 -4.76 -11.19 -22.12
C GLU A 202 -4.76 -10.81 -20.65
N PHE A 203 -3.69 -11.10 -19.92
CA PHE A 203 -3.50 -10.69 -18.54
C PHE A 203 -3.56 -9.17 -18.39
N GLN A 204 -2.85 -8.42 -19.23
CA GLN A 204 -2.87 -6.95 -19.22
C GLN A 204 -4.30 -6.41 -19.45
N ARG A 205 -5.04 -6.99 -20.38
CA ARG A 205 -6.45 -6.63 -20.64
C ARG A 205 -7.34 -6.86 -19.42
N GLN A 206 -7.23 -8.03 -18.80
CA GLN A 206 -8.00 -8.40 -17.61
C GLN A 206 -7.62 -7.53 -16.41
N GLN A 207 -6.37 -7.10 -16.30
CA GLN A 207 -5.89 -6.25 -15.23
C GLN A 207 -6.03 -4.74 -15.50
N GLY A 208 -6.64 -4.34 -16.61
CA GLY A 208 -6.82 -2.92 -16.97
C GLY A 208 -5.51 -2.19 -17.24
N LEU A 209 -4.47 -2.91 -17.66
CA LEU A 209 -3.19 -2.34 -18.05
C LEU A 209 -3.16 -2.01 -19.56
N MET A 210 -2.17 -1.24 -19.99
CA MET A 210 -1.88 -1.08 -21.41
C MET A 210 -1.56 -2.46 -22.02
N VAL A 211 -2.27 -2.84 -23.09
CA VAL A 211 -2.10 -4.14 -23.77
C VAL A 211 -1.03 -3.99 -24.85
N ASP A 212 0.22 -4.04 -24.42
CA ASP A 212 1.41 -3.90 -25.30
C ASP A 212 2.28 -5.17 -25.37
N GLY A 213 1.93 -6.18 -24.58
CA GLY A 213 2.69 -7.42 -24.47
C GLY A 213 4.07 -7.23 -23.82
N VAL A 214 4.34 -6.08 -23.19
CA VAL A 214 5.62 -5.79 -22.54
C VAL A 214 5.48 -6.01 -21.02
N ILE A 215 6.37 -6.81 -20.44
CA ILE A 215 6.40 -6.99 -18.99
C ILE A 215 7.25 -5.88 -18.37
N GLY A 216 6.62 -4.72 -18.17
CA GLY A 216 7.18 -3.59 -17.44
C GLY A 216 6.91 -3.70 -15.92
N PRO A 217 7.32 -2.70 -15.11
CA PRO A 217 7.12 -2.70 -13.66
C PRO A 217 5.66 -2.90 -13.24
N LEU A 218 4.71 -2.19 -13.85
CA LEU A 218 3.26 -2.32 -13.54
C LEU A 218 2.76 -3.74 -13.82
N THR A 219 3.14 -4.32 -14.96
CA THR A 219 2.79 -5.71 -15.29
C THR A 219 3.39 -6.68 -14.26
N TRP A 220 4.64 -6.47 -13.83
CA TRP A 220 5.25 -7.30 -12.78
C TRP A 220 4.54 -7.18 -11.43
N ILE A 221 4.14 -5.98 -11.01
CA ILE A 221 3.39 -5.77 -9.76
C ILE A 221 2.08 -6.58 -9.81
N LYS A 222 1.33 -6.46 -10.90
CA LYS A 222 0.07 -7.20 -11.09
C LYS A 222 0.28 -8.71 -11.18
N LEU A 223 1.31 -9.17 -11.86
CA LEU A 223 1.69 -10.59 -11.90
C LEU A 223 2.05 -11.11 -10.49
N SER A 224 2.76 -10.34 -9.70
CA SER A 224 3.11 -10.72 -8.32
C SER A 224 1.85 -10.90 -7.46
N GLN A 225 0.87 -10.01 -7.58
CA GLN A 225 -0.42 -10.13 -6.91
C GLN A 225 -1.20 -11.36 -7.41
N TYR A 226 -1.27 -11.56 -8.71
CA TYR A 226 -1.91 -12.71 -9.33
C TYR A 226 -1.27 -14.04 -8.88
N LEU A 227 0.03 -14.08 -8.73
CA LEU A 227 0.80 -15.23 -8.25
C LEU A 227 0.84 -15.35 -6.72
N ASN A 228 0.03 -14.58 -5.99
CA ASN A 228 -0.05 -14.56 -4.52
C ASN A 228 1.32 -14.32 -3.83
N VAL A 229 2.19 -13.55 -4.44
CA VAL A 229 3.39 -13.05 -3.78
C VAL A 229 2.94 -12.08 -2.68
N SER A 230 3.33 -12.36 -1.43
CA SER A 230 2.95 -11.53 -0.30
C SER A 230 3.37 -10.07 -0.51
N SER A 231 2.39 -9.18 -0.49
CA SER A 231 2.56 -7.74 -0.64
C SER A 231 1.41 -7.00 0.08
N PRO A 232 1.65 -5.79 0.60
CA PRO A 232 0.60 -4.93 1.10
C PRO A 232 -0.42 -4.60 0.00
N THR A 233 -1.70 -4.48 0.36
CA THR A 233 -2.77 -4.12 -0.57
C THR A 233 -3.57 -2.94 -0.03
N LEU A 234 -4.10 -2.09 -0.92
CA LEU A 234 -4.97 -0.95 -0.56
C LEU A 234 -6.36 -1.41 -0.11
N LYS A 235 -6.91 -2.43 -0.77
CA LYS A 235 -8.23 -2.97 -0.44
C LYS A 235 -8.08 -4.09 0.56
N SER A 236 -8.86 -4.05 1.64
CA SER A 236 -8.95 -5.17 2.57
C SER A 236 -9.32 -6.44 1.80
N LYS A 237 -8.65 -7.55 2.10
CA LYS A 237 -9.08 -8.85 1.58
C LYS A 237 -10.42 -9.20 2.24
N SER A 238 -11.49 -9.19 1.45
CA SER A 238 -12.80 -9.69 1.86
C SER A 238 -12.73 -11.18 2.19
#